data_efdcbef73dacbfb3e99bf3e06d0c6634
#
_entry.id   efdcbef73dacbfb3e99bf3e06d0c6634
#
_cell.length_a   1.000
_cell.length_b   1.000
_cell.length_c   1.000
_cell.angle_alpha   90.00
_cell.angle_beta   90.00
_cell.angle_gamma   90.00
#
_symmetry.space_group_name_H-M   'P 1'
#
loop_
_entity.id
_entity.type
_entity.pdbx_description
1 polymer ?
#
loop_
_entity_poly.entity_id
_entity_poly.type
_entity_poly.pdbx_seq_one_letter_code
_entity_poly.pdbx_strand_id
1 'polypeptide(L)'
;SKIALDNLAHEIALAIRETQVFGVASKEATAGSSIFPTRGAHFDKNQNTSFVLFVDVDDNNKYGGPSELIETFNIQRRNYISEICGYATPSSNCTPLDLLDLTFTRPNPEPAVVGRVGTSEALYSYATITITSPKGISRNIVIWSNGQIAIQ
;
A
#
# COMPACT_ATOMS: atom_id res chain seq x y z
N SER A 1 -21.49 -0.40 -9.10
CA SER A 1 -21.96 -1.79 -9.11
C SER A 1 -20.95 -2.71 -8.45
N LYS A 2 -21.38 -3.89 -8.11
CA LYS A 2 -20.52 -4.91 -7.52
C LYS A 2 -19.37 -5.27 -8.47
N ILE A 3 -19.67 -5.40 -9.78
CA ILE A 3 -18.67 -5.73 -10.79
C ILE A 3 -17.63 -4.62 -10.90
N ALA A 4 -18.06 -3.36 -10.91
CA ALA A 4 -17.13 -2.22 -10.98
C ALA A 4 -16.23 -2.16 -9.74
N LEU A 5 -16.79 -2.46 -8.57
CA LEU A 5 -16.01 -2.48 -7.32
C LEU A 5 -15.02 -3.64 -7.30
N ASP A 6 -15.42 -4.83 -7.79
CA ASP A 6 -14.51 -5.97 -7.89
C ASP A 6 -13.34 -5.64 -8.84
N ASN A 7 -13.64 -5.01 -9.98
CA ASN A 7 -12.60 -4.59 -10.93
C ASN A 7 -11.64 -3.57 -10.30
N LEU A 8 -12.17 -2.62 -9.55
CA LEU A 8 -11.35 -1.63 -8.83
C LEU A 8 -10.43 -2.32 -7.82
N ALA A 9 -10.96 -3.30 -7.05
CA ALA A 9 -10.15 -4.04 -6.10
C ALA A 9 -8.99 -4.76 -6.81
N HIS A 10 -9.24 -5.37 -7.97
CA HIS A 10 -8.19 -6.01 -8.76
C HIS A 10 -7.18 -5.01 -9.30
N GLU A 11 -7.62 -3.82 -9.73
CA GLU A 11 -6.72 -2.77 -10.20
C GLU A 11 -5.79 -2.28 -9.09
N ILE A 12 -6.32 -2.10 -7.88
CA ILE A 12 -5.51 -1.69 -6.73
C ILE A 12 -4.51 -2.79 -6.36
N ALA A 13 -4.96 -4.04 -6.31
CA ALA A 13 -4.08 -5.17 -6.03
C ALA A 13 -2.97 -5.28 -7.10
N LEU A 14 -3.31 -5.06 -8.37
CA LEU A 14 -2.33 -5.06 -9.45
C LEU A 14 -1.30 -3.94 -9.28
N ALA A 15 -1.73 -2.74 -8.92
CA ALA A 15 -0.81 -1.61 -8.68
C ALA A 15 0.18 -1.94 -7.56
N ILE A 16 -0.28 -2.57 -6.48
CA ILE A 16 0.59 -3.00 -5.38
C ILE A 16 1.56 -4.08 -5.86
N ARG A 17 1.09 -5.06 -6.66
CA ARG A 17 1.94 -6.12 -7.22
C ARG A 17 3.00 -5.56 -8.17
N GLU A 18 2.66 -4.58 -8.98
CA GLU A 18 3.61 -3.90 -9.85
C GLU A 18 4.69 -3.19 -9.03
N THR A 19 4.29 -2.54 -7.94
CA THR A 19 5.22 -1.91 -7.00
C THR A 19 6.15 -2.94 -6.39
N GLN A 20 5.64 -4.12 -6.02
CA GLN A 20 6.42 -5.24 -5.52
C GLN A 20 7.44 -5.71 -6.56
N VAL A 21 7.00 -5.91 -7.80
CA VAL A 21 7.88 -6.37 -8.89
C VAL A 21 8.98 -5.35 -9.15
N PHE A 22 8.65 -4.06 -9.23
CA PHE A 22 9.64 -3.01 -9.44
C PHE A 22 10.60 -2.88 -8.26
N GLY A 23 10.13 -3.06 -7.03
CA GLY A 23 10.97 -3.06 -5.84
C GLY A 23 11.99 -4.19 -5.86
N VAL A 24 11.54 -5.41 -6.20
CA VAL A 24 12.39 -6.60 -6.25
C VAL A 24 13.39 -6.53 -7.42
N ALA A 25 12.95 -6.02 -8.57
CA ALA A 25 13.74 -5.96 -9.80
C ALA A 25 14.37 -4.59 -10.03
N SER A 26 14.43 -3.72 -9.01
CA SER A 26 14.89 -2.35 -9.16
C SER A 26 16.32 -2.29 -9.70
N LYS A 27 16.53 -1.29 -10.57
CA LYS A 27 17.86 -0.98 -11.11
C LYS A 27 18.53 0.07 -10.24
N GLU A 28 19.84 0.20 -10.37
CA GLU A 28 20.58 1.25 -9.70
C GLU A 28 19.96 2.62 -10.02
N ALA A 29 19.88 3.50 -9.01
CA ALA A 29 19.36 4.86 -9.17
C ALA A 29 20.17 5.65 -10.20
N THR A 30 21.50 5.43 -10.21
CA THR A 30 22.44 5.97 -11.20
C THR A 30 23.39 4.85 -11.56
N ALA A 31 23.73 4.73 -12.84
CA ALA A 31 24.65 3.70 -13.31
C ALA A 31 25.94 3.69 -12.50
N GLY A 32 26.28 2.53 -11.93
CA GLY A 32 27.49 2.36 -11.12
C GLY A 32 27.39 2.82 -9.68
N SER A 33 26.24 3.33 -9.24
CA SER A 33 26.07 3.85 -7.87
C SER A 33 25.88 2.75 -6.81
N SER A 34 25.45 1.56 -7.22
CA SER A 34 25.06 0.46 -6.33
C SER A 34 23.90 0.80 -5.40
N ILE A 35 23.14 1.85 -5.70
CA ILE A 35 21.96 2.25 -4.95
C ILE A 35 20.71 1.75 -5.66
N PHE A 36 19.94 0.88 -4.98
CA PHE A 36 18.72 0.29 -5.51
C PHE A 36 17.54 0.81 -4.71
N PRO A 37 16.77 1.76 -5.26
CA PRO A 37 15.71 2.39 -4.48
C PRO A 37 14.60 1.41 -4.11
N THR A 38 14.15 1.51 -2.86
CA THR A 38 12.95 0.84 -2.36
C THR A 38 11.73 1.52 -2.97
N ARG A 39 10.75 0.72 -3.37
CA ARG A 39 9.50 1.23 -3.91
C ARG A 39 8.35 0.92 -2.96
N GLY A 40 7.34 1.78 -2.95
CA GLY A 40 6.24 1.61 -2.03
C GLY A 40 4.91 2.14 -2.52
N ALA A 41 3.87 1.78 -1.76
CA ALA A 41 2.53 2.31 -1.90
C ALA A 41 2.12 2.92 -0.56
N HIS A 42 1.55 4.12 -0.61
CA HIS A 42 1.18 4.90 0.56
C HIS A 42 -0.30 5.21 0.54
N PHE A 43 -0.97 4.88 1.65
CA PHE A 43 -2.41 5.09 1.83
C PHE A 43 -2.63 6.01 3.01
N ASP A 44 -3.49 7.02 2.83
CA ASP A 44 -3.84 8.01 3.84
C ASP A 44 -5.35 8.02 4.02
N LYS A 45 -5.82 7.75 5.22
CA LYS A 45 -7.24 7.73 5.55
C LYS A 45 -7.93 9.05 5.20
N ASN A 46 -7.21 10.17 5.32
CA ASN A 46 -7.75 11.49 5.02
C ASN A 46 -7.71 11.83 3.52
N GLN A 47 -7.06 11.01 2.70
CA GLN A 47 -7.02 11.10 1.24
C GLN A 47 -7.63 9.83 0.68
N ASN A 48 -8.89 9.59 0.98
CA ASN A 48 -9.55 8.29 0.79
C ASN A 48 -10.01 7.99 -0.64
N THR A 49 -9.76 8.89 -1.58
CA THR A 49 -10.10 8.68 -3.00
C THR A 49 -8.86 8.50 -3.88
N SER A 50 -7.70 8.34 -3.27
CA SER A 50 -6.46 8.10 -3.98
C SER A 50 -5.44 7.40 -3.10
N PHE A 51 -4.38 6.88 -3.72
CA PHE A 51 -3.18 6.47 -3.01
C PHE A 51 -1.97 6.76 -3.89
N VAL A 52 -0.79 6.69 -3.30
CA VAL A 52 0.45 7.15 -3.94
C VAL A 52 1.40 5.97 -4.11
N LEU A 53 2.03 5.90 -5.29
CA LEU A 53 3.17 5.02 -5.53
C LEU A 53 4.43 5.88 -5.47
N PHE A 54 5.45 5.40 -4.77
CA PHE A 54 6.63 6.23 -4.49
C PHE A 54 7.93 5.43 -4.51
N VAL A 55 9.04 6.18 -4.60
CA VAL A 55 10.40 5.67 -4.36
C VAL A 55 10.86 6.18 -3.02
N ASP A 56 11.30 5.28 -2.14
CA ASP A 56 11.79 5.63 -0.82
C ASP A 56 13.25 6.07 -0.90
N VAL A 57 13.44 7.35 -1.18
CA VAL A 57 14.78 7.92 -1.43
C VAL A 57 15.63 7.98 -0.16
N ASP A 58 15.01 8.25 0.98
CA ASP A 58 15.70 8.37 2.27
C ASP A 58 15.73 7.08 3.08
N ASP A 59 15.24 5.97 2.50
CA ASP A 59 15.30 4.63 3.07
C ASP A 59 14.67 4.54 4.49
N ASN A 60 13.54 5.21 4.68
CA ASN A 60 12.85 5.20 5.97
C ASN A 60 11.57 4.35 5.98
N ASN A 61 11.28 3.64 4.89
CA ASN A 61 10.10 2.79 4.70
C ASN A 61 8.77 3.54 4.78
N LYS A 62 8.79 4.83 4.46
CA LYS A 62 7.61 5.70 4.47
C LYS A 62 7.66 6.68 3.32
N TYR A 63 6.47 7.09 2.86
CA TYR A 63 6.37 8.17 1.89
C TYR A 63 6.65 9.51 2.59
N GLY A 64 7.63 10.25 2.07
CA GLY A 64 8.09 11.50 2.66
C GLY A 64 7.61 12.76 1.96
N GLY A 65 6.86 12.64 0.86
CA GLY A 65 6.32 13.79 0.16
C GLY A 65 6.63 13.80 -1.34
N PRO A 66 6.32 14.92 -2.04
CA PRO A 66 6.37 14.97 -3.51
C PRO A 66 7.71 14.61 -4.15
N SER A 67 8.82 14.76 -3.43
CA SER A 67 10.13 14.39 -3.96
C SER A 67 10.29 12.87 -4.18
N GLU A 68 9.46 12.07 -3.53
CA GLU A 68 9.44 10.61 -3.66
C GLU A 68 8.31 10.10 -4.56
N LEU A 69 7.42 10.98 -4.98
CA LEU A 69 6.23 10.60 -5.75
C LEU A 69 6.58 10.07 -7.14
N ILE A 70 6.06 8.88 -7.48
CA ILE A 70 6.09 8.36 -8.85
C ILE A 70 4.75 8.59 -9.53
N GLU A 71 3.67 8.18 -8.87
CA GLU A 71 2.34 8.19 -9.47
C GLU A 71 1.27 8.29 -8.38
N THR A 72 0.18 8.98 -8.69
CA THR A 72 -1.03 8.99 -7.87
C THR A 72 -2.08 8.11 -8.56
N PHE A 73 -2.57 7.10 -7.84
CA PHE A 73 -3.67 6.27 -8.31
C PHE A 73 -4.98 6.89 -7.82
N ASN A 74 -5.83 7.33 -8.75
CA ASN A 74 -7.11 7.94 -8.41
C ASN A 74 -8.23 6.90 -8.46
N ILE A 75 -8.97 6.81 -7.37
CA ILE A 75 -10.12 5.89 -7.25
C ILE A 75 -11.33 6.57 -7.89
N GLN A 76 -11.95 5.86 -8.84
CA GLN A 76 -13.02 6.41 -9.68
C GLN A 76 -14.41 6.06 -9.17
N ARG A 77 -15.42 6.68 -9.79
CA ARG A 77 -16.84 6.35 -9.61
C ARG A 77 -17.37 6.51 -8.19
N ARG A 78 -16.82 7.50 -7.46
CA ARG A 78 -17.17 7.80 -6.06
C ARG A 78 -16.91 6.65 -5.10
N ASN A 79 -16.17 5.64 -5.50
CA ASN A 79 -15.67 4.65 -4.57
C ASN A 79 -14.60 5.29 -3.70
N TYR A 80 -14.43 4.76 -2.50
CA TYR A 80 -13.47 5.34 -1.56
C TYR A 80 -12.91 4.27 -0.62
N ILE A 81 -11.78 4.60 -0.01
CA ILE A 81 -11.19 3.78 1.05
C ILE A 81 -11.94 4.12 2.33
N SER A 82 -12.71 3.15 2.83
CA SER A 82 -13.53 3.35 4.03
C SER A 82 -12.80 2.99 5.31
N GLU A 83 -11.80 2.10 5.24
CA GLU A 83 -11.05 1.68 6.41
C GLU A 83 -9.68 1.15 6.01
N ILE A 84 -8.69 1.41 6.86
CA ILE A 84 -7.35 0.83 6.76
C ILE A 84 -7.07 0.18 8.11
N CYS A 85 -6.78 -1.12 8.10
CA CYS A 85 -6.51 -1.87 9.33
C CYS A 85 -5.11 -2.47 9.29
N GLY A 86 -4.43 -2.42 10.44
CA GLY A 86 -3.22 -3.18 10.67
C GLY A 86 -3.47 -4.30 11.68
N TYR A 87 -2.84 -5.45 11.46
CA TYR A 87 -2.98 -6.62 12.32
C TYR A 87 -1.60 -7.04 12.79
N ALA A 88 -1.36 -6.91 14.09
CA ALA A 88 -0.04 -7.18 14.69
C ALA A 88 0.34 -8.65 14.59
N THR A 89 -0.65 -9.55 14.68
CA THR A 89 -0.47 -10.99 14.50
C THR A 89 -1.63 -11.52 13.65
N PRO A 90 -1.51 -12.74 13.07
CA PRO A 90 -2.60 -13.30 12.25
C PRO A 90 -3.94 -13.44 12.98
N SER A 91 -3.91 -13.54 14.32
CA SER A 91 -5.11 -13.70 15.14
C SER A 91 -5.53 -12.45 15.89
N SER A 92 -4.82 -11.32 15.70
CA SER A 92 -5.14 -10.08 16.41
C SER A 92 -6.33 -9.35 15.78
N ASN A 93 -6.87 -8.38 16.50
CA ASN A 93 -7.93 -7.52 16.01
C ASN A 93 -7.38 -6.39 15.14
N CYS A 94 -8.25 -5.78 14.35
CA CYS A 94 -7.91 -4.59 13.57
C CYS A 94 -7.46 -3.44 14.46
N THR A 95 -6.29 -2.88 14.13
CA THR A 95 -5.90 -1.55 14.61
C THR A 95 -6.21 -0.58 13.48
N PRO A 96 -7.19 0.33 13.65
CA PRO A 96 -7.46 1.33 12.62
C PRO A 96 -6.25 2.24 12.40
N LEU A 97 -5.83 2.39 11.15
CA LEU A 97 -4.65 3.16 10.79
C LEU A 97 -5.03 4.49 10.14
N ASP A 98 -4.25 5.52 10.44
CA ASP A 98 -4.34 6.81 9.73
C ASP A 98 -3.53 6.75 8.43
N LEU A 99 -2.37 6.12 8.47
CA LEU A 99 -1.44 6.00 7.35
C LEU A 99 -0.93 4.56 7.25
N LEU A 100 -0.76 4.08 6.03
CA LEU A 100 -0.19 2.76 5.75
C LEU A 100 0.83 2.91 4.64
N ASP A 101 2.04 2.43 4.89
CA ASP A 101 3.10 2.36 3.90
C ASP A 101 3.52 0.91 3.69
N LEU A 102 3.49 0.47 2.42
CA LEU A 102 3.93 -0.85 2.00
C LEU A 102 5.18 -0.64 1.16
N THR A 103 6.33 -1.09 1.64
CA THR A 103 7.59 -0.89 0.92
C THR A 103 8.25 -2.21 0.60
N PHE A 104 8.84 -2.27 -0.60
CA PHE A 104 9.49 -3.46 -1.16
C PHE A 104 10.94 -3.12 -1.47
N THR A 105 11.84 -3.81 -0.81
CA THR A 105 13.29 -3.59 -0.95
C THR A 105 13.93 -4.81 -1.59
N ARG A 106 14.68 -4.58 -2.67
CA ARG A 106 15.42 -5.64 -3.36
C ARG A 106 16.33 -6.41 -2.39
N PRO A 107 16.45 -7.72 -2.53
CA PRO A 107 15.76 -8.62 -3.47
C PRO A 107 14.47 -9.24 -2.91
N ASN A 108 13.99 -8.73 -1.81
CA ASN A 108 12.94 -9.36 -1.00
C ASN A 108 11.53 -8.95 -1.49
N PRO A 109 10.65 -9.93 -1.88
CA PRO A 109 9.28 -9.62 -2.26
C PRO A 109 8.37 -9.36 -1.05
N GLU A 110 8.85 -9.61 0.18
CA GLU A 110 8.07 -9.39 1.39
C GLU A 110 8.10 -7.92 1.76
N PRO A 111 6.92 -7.26 1.88
CA PRO A 111 6.89 -5.85 2.22
C PRO A 111 7.17 -5.59 3.69
N ALA A 112 7.69 -4.41 3.97
CA ALA A 112 7.53 -3.82 5.28
C ALA A 112 6.12 -3.22 5.34
N VAL A 113 5.29 -3.68 6.27
CA VAL A 113 3.93 -3.20 6.46
C VAL A 113 3.94 -2.26 7.66
N VAL A 114 4.08 -0.97 7.36
CA VAL A 114 4.24 0.08 8.39
C VAL A 114 2.94 0.87 8.51
N GLY A 115 2.34 0.84 9.70
CA GLY A 115 1.14 1.60 9.98
C GLY A 115 1.39 2.69 11.00
N ARG A 116 0.67 3.81 10.83
CA ARG A 116 0.76 4.93 11.78
C ARG A 116 -0.61 5.32 12.29
N VAL A 117 -0.67 5.59 13.59
CA VAL A 117 -1.86 6.13 14.26
C VAL A 117 -1.38 7.35 15.04
N GLY A 118 -1.77 8.55 14.60
CA GLY A 118 -1.23 9.79 15.16
C GLY A 118 0.29 9.83 14.96
N THR A 119 1.03 9.90 16.06
CA THR A 119 2.50 9.90 16.06
C THR A 119 3.10 8.50 16.31
N SER A 120 2.26 7.50 16.58
CA SER A 120 2.70 6.13 16.83
C SER A 120 2.88 5.36 15.52
N GLU A 121 3.93 4.57 15.44
CA GLU A 121 4.28 3.78 14.26
C GLU A 121 4.56 2.34 14.68
N ALA A 122 4.12 1.37 13.88
CA ALA A 122 4.38 -0.04 14.16
C ALA A 122 4.44 -0.84 12.86
N LEU A 123 5.12 -1.99 12.93
CA LEU A 123 5.10 -3.00 11.89
C LEU A 123 3.95 -3.97 12.14
N TYR A 124 3.29 -4.39 11.07
CA TYR A 124 2.15 -5.29 11.15
C TYR A 124 2.40 -6.57 10.38
N SER A 125 1.77 -7.66 10.82
CA SER A 125 1.81 -8.97 10.17
C SER A 125 1.07 -8.93 8.83
N TYR A 126 -0.03 -8.20 8.78
CA TYR A 126 -0.76 -7.92 7.55
C TYR A 126 -1.61 -6.67 7.73
N ALA A 127 -2.08 -6.14 6.61
CA ALA A 127 -2.98 -5.00 6.58
C ALA A 127 -4.13 -5.26 5.63
N THR A 128 -5.26 -4.60 5.89
CA THR A 128 -6.41 -4.62 4.98
C THR A 128 -6.76 -3.19 4.59
N ILE A 129 -7.12 -3.03 3.32
CA ILE A 129 -7.65 -1.79 2.79
C ILE A 129 -9.06 -2.11 2.31
N THR A 130 -10.05 -1.47 2.92
CA THR A 130 -11.45 -1.66 2.56
C THR A 130 -11.86 -0.56 1.60
N ILE A 131 -12.32 -0.94 0.42
CA ILE A 131 -12.92 -0.01 -0.54
C ILE A 131 -14.43 -0.19 -0.52
N THR A 132 -15.13 0.92 -0.60
CA THR A 132 -16.61 0.93 -0.48
C THR A 132 -17.21 1.77 -1.60
N SER A 133 -18.30 1.27 -2.16
CA SER A 133 -19.07 1.99 -3.20
C SER A 133 -20.07 2.95 -2.55
N PRO A 134 -20.62 3.91 -3.33
CA PRO A 134 -21.66 4.80 -2.84
C PRO A 134 -22.90 4.06 -2.30
N LYS A 135 -23.12 2.82 -2.76
CA LYS A 135 -24.25 1.98 -2.31
C LYS A 135 -23.91 1.14 -1.08
N GLY A 136 -22.71 1.27 -0.53
CA GLY A 136 -22.32 0.57 0.68
C GLY A 136 -21.77 -0.85 0.46
N ILE A 137 -21.54 -1.25 -0.77
CA ILE A 137 -20.88 -2.54 -1.08
C ILE A 137 -19.38 -2.37 -0.82
N SER A 138 -18.77 -3.33 -0.15
CA SER A 138 -17.35 -3.26 0.21
C SER A 138 -16.57 -4.48 -0.27
N ARG A 139 -15.26 -4.26 -0.49
CA ARG A 139 -14.26 -5.31 -0.74
C ARG A 139 -13.00 -4.98 0.03
N ASN A 140 -12.32 -6.01 0.49
CA ASN A 140 -11.06 -5.88 1.20
C ASN A 140 -9.89 -6.32 0.33
N ILE A 141 -8.84 -5.53 0.32
CA ILE A 141 -7.55 -5.91 -0.24
C ILE A 141 -6.66 -6.23 0.94
N VAL A 142 -6.12 -7.45 0.98
CA VAL A 142 -5.32 -7.95 2.10
C VAL A 142 -3.88 -8.07 1.64
N ILE A 143 -2.97 -7.45 2.37
CA ILE A 143 -1.54 -7.47 2.06
C ILE A 143 -0.81 -8.07 3.27
N TRP A 144 -0.19 -9.25 3.05
CA TRP A 144 0.53 -9.97 4.08
C TRP A 144 2.01 -9.61 4.08
N SER A 145 2.63 -9.65 5.24
CA SER A 145 4.07 -9.41 5.37
C SER A 145 4.93 -10.47 4.65
N ASN A 146 4.34 -11.58 4.24
CA ASN A 146 5.02 -12.59 3.41
C ASN A 146 4.96 -12.27 1.91
N GLY A 147 4.36 -11.14 1.52
CA GLY A 147 4.25 -10.71 0.13
C GLY A 147 2.98 -11.12 -0.58
N GLN A 148 2.13 -11.93 0.04
CA GLN A 148 0.86 -12.35 -0.56
C GLN A 148 -0.13 -11.17 -0.57
N ILE A 149 -0.87 -11.04 -1.67
CA ILE A 149 -1.93 -10.04 -1.84
C ILE A 149 -3.18 -10.78 -2.27
N ALA A 150 -4.29 -10.53 -1.56
CA ALA A 150 -5.56 -11.19 -1.82
C ALA A 150 -6.71 -10.19 -1.76
N ILE A 151 -7.81 -10.55 -2.39
CA ILE A 151 -9.06 -9.78 -2.36
C ILE A 151 -10.12 -10.64 -1.70
N GLN A 152 -10.80 -10.03 -0.72
CA GLN A 152 -11.86 -10.71 0.03
C GLN A 152 -13.17 -9.93 0.03
#